data_16674578c8c107bea94f59f43d758dc9
#
_entry.id   16674578c8c107bea94f59f43d758dc9
#
_cell.length_a   1.000
_cell.length_b   1.000
_cell.length_c   1.000
_cell.angle_alpha   90.00
_cell.angle_beta   90.00
_cell.angle_gamma   90.00
#
_symmetry.space_group_name_H-M   'P 1'
#
loop_
_entity.id
_entity.type
_entity.pdbx_description
1 polymer ?
#
loop_
_entity_poly.entity_id
_entity_poly.type
_entity_poly.pdbx_seq_one_letter_code
_entity_poly.pdbx_strand_id
1 'polypeptide(L)'
;MWGMRLPLALLLAATIYVASLVLFPVEHIVVMGNQHLKTEEILARTQLYAGEPWLWIRSDRLQGLRRDPWVAEARLEKPRVGEVRLILREREPFLPLADGNALATDGTVLPGGAPMAKGPRVEGEGPLPVQDLLALARAYPEATRLRYTPAGFWVETPQGVAFAPEAQLLVKYAQAGVPKGRVYLYSWGVSVSP
;
A
#
# COMPACT_ATOMS: atom_id res chain seq x y z
N MET A 1 31.50 45.42 7.49
CA MET A 1 30.04 45.69 7.54
C MET A 1 29.15 44.45 7.38
N TRP A 2 29.66 43.23 7.21
CA TRP A 2 28.86 42.01 7.07
C TRP A 2 28.48 41.34 8.42
N GLY A 3 29.27 41.57 9.48
CA GLY A 3 29.05 40.91 10.77
C GLY A 3 27.78 41.31 11.55
N MET A 4 27.19 42.48 11.27
CA MET A 4 26.02 42.98 12.00
C MET A 4 24.68 42.64 11.30
N ARG A 5 24.72 42.23 10.03
CA ARG A 5 23.49 41.89 9.26
C ARG A 5 22.96 40.49 9.61
N LEU A 6 23.86 39.55 9.96
CA LEU A 6 23.48 38.19 10.31
C LEU A 6 22.68 38.10 11.63
N PRO A 7 23.13 38.73 12.76
CA PRO A 7 22.36 38.71 14.01
C PRO A 7 21.00 39.44 13.88
N LEU A 8 20.92 40.51 13.09
CA LEU A 8 19.66 41.21 12.85
C LEU A 8 18.67 40.36 12.06
N ALA A 9 19.12 39.64 11.02
CA ALA A 9 18.28 38.74 10.25
C ALA A 9 17.78 37.56 11.10
N LEU A 10 18.60 37.00 11.99
CA LEU A 10 18.19 35.96 12.92
C LEU A 10 17.17 36.46 13.94
N LEU A 11 17.34 37.66 14.48
CA LEU A 11 16.38 38.28 15.39
C LEU A 11 15.03 38.49 14.68
N LEU A 12 15.03 39.02 13.46
CA LEU A 12 13.82 39.22 12.67
C LEU A 12 13.12 37.89 12.39
N ALA A 13 13.85 36.86 11.99
CA ALA A 13 13.30 35.54 11.75
C ALA A 13 12.68 34.93 13.01
N ALA A 14 13.37 35.06 14.17
CA ALA A 14 12.82 34.62 15.45
C ALA A 14 11.54 35.36 15.84
N THR A 15 11.51 36.69 15.63
CA THR A 15 10.33 37.51 15.90
C THR A 15 9.16 37.11 15.01
N ILE A 16 9.39 36.88 13.71
CA ILE A 16 8.34 36.39 12.77
C ILE A 16 7.84 35.01 13.19
N TYR A 17 8.75 34.12 13.60
CA TYR A 17 8.38 32.80 14.07
C TYR A 17 7.50 32.85 15.32
N VAL A 18 7.90 33.60 16.34
CA VAL A 18 7.13 33.80 17.58
C VAL A 18 5.79 34.47 17.30
N ALA A 19 5.78 35.50 16.45
CA ALA A 19 4.53 36.15 16.04
C ALA A 19 3.59 35.17 15.33
N SER A 20 4.12 34.25 14.49
CA SER A 20 3.31 33.26 13.78
C SER A 20 2.69 32.21 14.71
N LEU A 21 3.33 31.90 15.85
CA LEU A 21 2.76 31.01 16.89
C LEU A 21 1.51 31.62 17.54
N VAL A 22 1.53 32.94 17.75
CA VAL A 22 0.44 33.64 18.42
C VAL A 22 -0.68 34.02 17.47
N LEU A 23 -0.32 34.46 16.25
CA LEU A 23 -1.30 34.99 15.28
C LEU A 23 -1.94 33.88 14.43
N PHE A 24 -1.24 32.78 14.20
CA PHE A 24 -1.69 31.70 13.30
C PHE A 24 -1.35 30.31 13.88
N PRO A 25 -1.88 29.96 15.07
CA PRO A 25 -1.70 28.62 15.63
C PRO A 25 -2.54 27.60 14.85
N VAL A 26 -2.13 26.34 14.87
CA VAL A 26 -2.99 25.23 14.45
C VAL A 26 -4.04 25.00 15.54
N GLU A 27 -5.29 25.17 15.18
CA GLU A 27 -6.44 24.95 16.07
C GLU A 27 -7.06 23.56 15.85
N HIS A 28 -7.12 23.15 14.58
CA HIS A 28 -7.79 21.90 14.20
C HIS A 28 -6.90 21.07 13.26
N ILE A 29 -6.73 19.81 13.62
CA ILE A 29 -6.10 18.80 12.76
C ILE A 29 -7.15 17.74 12.47
N VAL A 30 -7.44 17.54 11.18
CA VAL A 30 -8.41 16.55 10.71
C VAL A 30 -7.65 15.48 9.93
N VAL A 31 -7.80 14.22 10.32
CA VAL A 31 -7.26 13.05 9.60
C VAL A 31 -8.41 12.35 8.91
N MET A 32 -8.26 12.07 7.62
CA MET A 32 -9.31 11.47 6.78
C MET A 32 -8.74 10.31 5.96
N GLY A 33 -9.56 9.27 5.76
CA GLY A 33 -9.24 8.14 4.88
C GLY A 33 -8.39 7.05 5.53
N ASN A 34 -8.10 7.16 6.82
CA ASN A 34 -7.45 6.10 7.58
C ASN A 34 -8.48 5.04 8.01
N GLN A 35 -8.14 3.76 7.81
CA GLN A 35 -8.95 2.60 8.19
C GLN A 35 -8.17 1.64 9.08
N HIS A 36 -6.93 1.34 8.68
CA HIS A 36 -6.02 0.45 9.41
C HIS A 36 -5.12 1.23 10.37
N LEU A 37 -4.57 2.37 9.93
CA LEU A 37 -3.70 3.20 10.76
C LEU A 37 -4.53 4.05 11.74
N LYS A 38 -4.10 4.09 13.00
CA LYS A 38 -4.74 4.93 14.01
C LYS A 38 -4.36 6.39 13.83
N THR A 39 -5.31 7.28 14.12
CA THR A 39 -5.10 8.74 14.02
C THR A 39 -3.92 9.21 14.86
N GLU A 40 -3.76 8.68 16.09
CA GLU A 40 -2.68 9.03 16.99
C GLU A 40 -1.30 8.65 16.41
N GLU A 41 -1.22 7.50 15.74
CA GLU A 41 0.00 7.04 15.09
C GLU A 41 0.36 7.91 13.89
N ILE A 42 -0.63 8.31 13.11
CA ILE A 42 -0.46 9.24 11.97
C ILE A 42 0.07 10.58 12.47
N LEU A 43 -0.53 11.14 13.52
CA LEU A 43 -0.11 12.40 14.12
C LEU A 43 1.31 12.31 14.71
N ALA A 44 1.65 11.22 15.39
CA ALA A 44 2.98 10.98 15.92
C ALA A 44 4.03 10.92 14.82
N ARG A 45 3.76 10.22 13.71
CA ARG A 45 4.68 10.10 12.57
C ARG A 45 4.87 11.39 11.79
N THR A 46 3.85 12.25 11.74
CA THR A 46 3.92 13.56 11.08
C THR A 46 4.39 14.68 12.02
N GLN A 47 4.45 14.39 13.32
CA GLN A 47 4.78 15.38 14.35
C GLN A 47 3.87 16.62 14.27
N LEU A 48 2.60 16.42 13.94
CA LEU A 48 1.60 17.48 13.90
C LEU A 48 0.86 17.54 15.23
N TYR A 49 0.76 18.73 15.80
CA TYR A 49 0.05 18.99 17.05
C TYR A 49 -0.62 20.37 17.05
N ALA A 50 -1.64 20.50 17.88
CA ALA A 50 -2.33 21.78 18.05
C ALA A 50 -1.39 22.82 18.73
N GLY A 51 -1.48 24.07 18.30
CA GLY A 51 -0.67 25.15 18.80
C GLY A 51 0.64 25.38 18.02
N GLU A 52 1.03 24.51 17.08
CA GLU A 52 2.18 24.81 16.24
C GLU A 52 1.89 25.89 15.19
N PRO A 53 2.92 26.59 14.67
CA PRO A 53 2.69 27.69 13.72
C PRO A 53 2.23 27.16 12.36
N TRP A 54 0.96 27.37 12.04
CA TRP A 54 0.28 26.89 10.83
C TRP A 54 1.02 27.25 9.54
N LEU A 55 1.62 28.43 9.45
CA LEU A 55 2.34 28.91 8.26
C LEU A 55 3.49 28.00 7.87
N TRP A 56 4.17 27.39 8.86
CA TRP A 56 5.41 26.61 8.67
C TRP A 56 5.18 25.12 8.44
N ILE A 57 3.94 24.66 8.54
CA ILE A 57 3.61 23.26 8.25
C ILE A 57 3.75 23.02 6.75
N ARG A 58 4.57 22.04 6.39
CA ARG A 58 4.89 21.68 5.02
C ARG A 58 4.61 20.20 4.77
N SER A 59 4.47 19.86 3.48
CA SER A 59 4.17 18.49 3.04
C SER A 59 5.34 17.50 3.21
N ASP A 60 6.55 17.98 3.48
CA ASP A 60 7.70 17.13 3.80
C ASP A 60 7.50 16.31 5.10
N ARG A 61 6.68 16.78 6.02
CA ARG A 61 6.25 16.04 7.21
C ARG A 61 5.57 14.71 6.90
N LEU A 62 5.04 14.55 5.69
CA LEU A 62 4.41 13.31 5.25
C LEU A 62 5.39 12.21 4.84
N GLN A 63 6.70 12.48 4.82
CA GLN A 63 7.70 11.49 4.37
C GLN A 63 7.69 10.21 5.22
N GLY A 64 7.48 10.33 6.53
CA GLY A 64 7.34 9.20 7.44
C GLY A 64 6.14 8.30 7.10
N LEU A 65 5.01 8.91 6.74
CA LEU A 65 3.80 8.18 6.31
C LEU A 65 3.97 7.55 4.93
N ARG A 66 4.59 8.24 3.98
CA ARG A 66 4.79 7.73 2.60
C ARG A 66 5.70 6.51 2.54
N ARG A 67 6.50 6.26 3.57
CA ARG A 67 7.35 5.06 3.70
C ARG A 67 6.62 3.87 4.29
N ASP A 68 5.43 4.10 4.87
CA ASP A 68 4.62 3.02 5.40
C ASP A 68 4.00 2.20 4.25
N PRO A 69 4.19 0.87 4.23
CA PRO A 69 3.58 0.01 3.21
C PRO A 69 2.07 0.15 3.10
N TRP A 70 1.38 0.45 4.20
CA TRP A 70 -0.06 0.62 4.22
C TRP A 70 -0.55 1.91 3.56
N VAL A 71 0.32 2.91 3.40
CA VAL A 71 -0.06 4.20 2.83
C VAL A 71 0.22 4.22 1.33
N ALA A 72 -0.85 4.22 0.53
CA ALA A 72 -0.77 4.38 -0.91
C ALA A 72 -0.53 5.85 -1.29
N GLU A 73 -1.20 6.77 -0.58
CA GLU A 73 -1.09 8.20 -0.82
C GLU A 73 -1.34 8.98 0.47
N ALA A 74 -0.57 10.05 0.66
CA ALA A 74 -0.77 11.01 1.75
C ALA A 74 -0.64 12.43 1.21
N ARG A 75 -1.64 13.25 1.52
CA ARG A 75 -1.72 14.67 1.17
C ARG A 75 -1.95 15.51 2.43
N LEU A 76 -1.39 16.70 2.42
CA LEU A 76 -1.60 17.71 3.45
C LEU A 76 -2.27 18.90 2.79
N GLU A 77 -3.40 19.33 3.33
CA GLU A 77 -4.15 20.48 2.88
C GLU A 77 -4.30 21.50 4.01
N LYS A 78 -4.34 22.76 3.65
CA LYS A 78 -4.55 23.89 4.54
C LYS A 78 -5.76 24.71 4.05
N PRO A 79 -6.99 24.24 4.29
CA PRO A 79 -8.18 24.85 3.70
C PRO A 79 -8.46 26.26 4.22
N ARG A 80 -8.07 26.53 5.46
CA ARG A 80 -8.16 27.85 6.10
C ARG A 80 -7.09 27.99 7.17
N VAL A 81 -6.86 29.22 7.60
CA VAL A 81 -5.91 29.51 8.69
C VAL A 81 -6.34 28.74 9.95
N GLY A 82 -5.35 28.14 10.64
CA GLY A 82 -5.57 27.34 11.83
C GLY A 82 -6.04 25.90 11.57
N GLU A 83 -6.41 25.53 10.35
CA GLU A 83 -6.84 24.18 10.03
C GLU A 83 -5.82 23.45 9.14
N VAL A 84 -5.52 22.22 9.52
CA VAL A 84 -4.68 21.29 8.74
C VAL A 84 -5.47 20.00 8.51
N ARG A 85 -5.55 19.56 7.26
CA ARG A 85 -6.14 18.28 6.87
C ARG A 85 -5.08 17.34 6.36
N LEU A 86 -5.04 16.14 6.93
CA LEU A 86 -4.29 15.00 6.43
C LEU A 86 -5.26 14.07 5.72
N ILE A 87 -5.08 13.91 4.42
CA ILE A 87 -5.89 13.02 3.61
C ILE A 87 -5.01 11.83 3.26
N LEU A 88 -5.41 10.64 3.71
CA LEU A 88 -4.73 9.39 3.43
C LEU A 88 -5.58 8.52 2.52
N ARG A 89 -4.91 7.77 1.67
CA ARG A 89 -5.46 6.61 0.99
C ARG A 89 -4.60 5.40 1.37
N GLU A 90 -5.19 4.49 2.09
CA GLU A 90 -4.54 3.25 2.48
C GLU A 90 -4.61 2.22 1.35
N ARG A 91 -3.66 1.27 1.34
CA ARG A 91 -3.67 0.12 0.45
C ARG A 91 -4.63 -0.93 0.97
N GLU A 92 -5.34 -1.56 0.07
CA GLU A 92 -6.21 -2.69 0.39
C GLU A 92 -5.45 -4.00 0.24
N PRO A 93 -5.43 -4.85 1.29
CA PRO A 93 -4.85 -6.19 1.19
C PRO A 93 -5.69 -7.05 0.26
N PHE A 94 -5.02 -7.68 -0.71
CA PHE A 94 -5.68 -8.47 -1.75
C PHE A 94 -5.37 -9.96 -1.64
N LEU A 95 -4.10 -10.37 -1.72
CA LEU A 95 -3.70 -11.77 -1.66
C LEU A 95 -3.09 -12.10 -0.30
N PRO A 96 -3.71 -12.97 0.52
CA PRO A 96 -3.11 -13.40 1.78
C PRO A 96 -1.93 -14.33 1.51
N LEU A 97 -0.79 -14.04 2.14
CA LEU A 97 0.43 -14.82 2.09
C LEU A 97 0.53 -15.78 3.30
N ALA A 98 1.32 -16.83 3.16
CA ALA A 98 1.50 -17.85 4.19
C ALA A 98 2.20 -17.32 5.47
N ASP A 99 2.98 -16.26 5.36
CA ASP A 99 3.71 -15.61 6.47
C ASP A 99 2.87 -14.63 7.29
N GLY A 100 1.56 -14.52 7.03
CA GLY A 100 0.66 -13.60 7.71
C GLY A 100 0.58 -12.21 7.07
N ASN A 101 1.39 -11.92 6.07
CA ASN A 101 1.33 -10.69 5.29
C ASN A 101 0.29 -10.79 4.17
N ALA A 102 0.05 -9.71 3.45
CA ALA A 102 -0.76 -9.72 2.22
C ALA A 102 -0.06 -8.94 1.11
N LEU A 103 -0.37 -9.27 -0.15
CA LEU A 103 -0.07 -8.41 -1.28
C LEU A 103 -1.23 -7.48 -1.55
N ALA A 104 -0.95 -6.21 -1.71
CA ALA A 104 -1.88 -5.25 -2.28
C ALA A 104 -1.95 -5.40 -3.81
N THR A 105 -2.95 -4.80 -4.43
CA THR A 105 -3.16 -4.85 -5.90
C THR A 105 -2.04 -4.20 -6.72
N ASP A 106 -1.24 -3.32 -6.10
CA ASP A 106 -0.06 -2.69 -6.69
C ASP A 106 1.24 -3.48 -6.49
N GLY A 107 1.16 -4.63 -5.78
CA GLY A 107 2.29 -5.50 -5.49
C GLY A 107 3.06 -5.17 -4.21
N THR A 108 2.59 -4.20 -3.44
CA THR A 108 3.20 -3.89 -2.15
C THR A 108 2.85 -4.97 -1.12
N VAL A 109 3.83 -5.43 -0.36
CA VAL A 109 3.62 -6.35 0.76
C VAL A 109 3.13 -5.55 1.97
N LEU A 110 1.98 -5.95 2.51
CA LEU A 110 1.34 -5.33 3.67
C LEU A 110 1.56 -6.22 4.91
N PRO A 111 2.36 -5.78 5.89
CA PRO A 111 2.61 -6.53 7.11
C PRO A 111 1.32 -6.80 7.88
N GLY A 112 1.10 -8.07 8.27
CA GLY A 112 -0.09 -8.46 9.03
C GLY A 112 -1.41 -8.37 8.27
N GLY A 113 -1.38 -8.18 6.95
CA GLY A 113 -2.56 -7.95 6.12
C GLY A 113 -3.39 -9.19 5.77
N ALA A 114 -2.85 -10.41 5.98
CA ALA A 114 -3.50 -11.64 5.55
C ALA A 114 -4.94 -11.83 6.07
N PRO A 115 -5.28 -11.51 7.34
CA PRO A 115 -6.65 -11.67 7.84
C PRO A 115 -7.69 -10.77 7.16
N MET A 116 -7.25 -9.67 6.55
CA MET A 116 -8.11 -8.69 5.89
C MET A 116 -8.19 -8.90 4.37
N ALA A 117 -7.30 -9.73 3.81
CA ALA A 117 -7.24 -10.00 2.39
C ALA A 117 -8.39 -10.91 1.95
N LYS A 118 -8.98 -10.61 0.79
CA LYS A 118 -10.17 -11.32 0.25
C LYS A 118 -9.87 -12.20 -0.96
N GLY A 119 -8.67 -12.11 -1.52
CA GLY A 119 -8.25 -12.89 -2.69
C GLY A 119 -7.84 -14.32 -2.34
N PRO A 120 -7.43 -15.10 -3.35
CA PRO A 120 -6.96 -16.46 -3.17
C PRO A 120 -5.72 -16.53 -2.28
N ARG A 121 -5.66 -17.55 -1.43
CA ARG A 121 -4.49 -17.79 -0.57
C ARG A 121 -3.26 -18.13 -1.39
N VAL A 122 -2.15 -17.46 -1.09
CA VAL A 122 -0.87 -17.70 -1.76
C VAL A 122 0.01 -18.59 -0.89
N GLU A 123 0.52 -19.66 -1.49
CA GLU A 123 1.48 -20.60 -0.87
C GLU A 123 2.61 -20.87 -1.87
N GLY A 124 3.83 -21.02 -1.38
CA GLY A 124 4.91 -21.37 -2.29
C GLY A 124 6.29 -21.36 -1.68
N GLU A 125 7.27 -21.70 -2.51
CA GLU A 125 8.67 -21.81 -2.15
C GLU A 125 9.53 -20.98 -3.10
N GLY A 126 10.49 -20.24 -2.52
CA GLY A 126 11.40 -19.38 -3.26
C GLY A 126 10.99 -17.90 -3.27
N PRO A 127 11.63 -17.08 -4.12
CA PRO A 127 11.31 -15.68 -4.27
C PRO A 127 9.88 -15.47 -4.70
N LEU A 128 9.18 -14.52 -4.07
CA LEU A 128 7.76 -14.24 -4.33
C LEU A 128 7.57 -13.63 -5.73
N PRO A 129 6.89 -14.33 -6.67
CA PRO A 129 6.66 -13.86 -8.04
C PRO A 129 5.44 -12.93 -8.09
N VAL A 130 5.59 -11.72 -7.54
CA VAL A 130 4.50 -10.76 -7.28
C VAL A 130 3.64 -10.51 -8.51
N GLN A 131 4.26 -10.22 -9.66
CA GLN A 131 3.52 -9.86 -10.88
C GLN A 131 2.72 -11.03 -11.44
N ASP A 132 3.30 -12.22 -11.40
CA ASP A 132 2.64 -13.45 -11.86
C ASP A 132 1.43 -13.80 -10.98
N LEU A 133 1.61 -13.72 -9.66
CA LEU A 133 0.52 -13.98 -8.70
C LEU A 133 -0.64 -12.99 -8.87
N LEU A 134 -0.35 -11.71 -9.05
CA LEU A 134 -1.38 -10.70 -9.32
C LEU A 134 -2.07 -10.92 -10.67
N ALA A 135 -1.33 -11.32 -11.70
CA ALA A 135 -1.89 -11.66 -13.00
C ALA A 135 -2.82 -12.88 -12.92
N LEU A 136 -2.39 -13.93 -12.22
CA LEU A 136 -3.19 -15.12 -11.99
C LEU A 136 -4.46 -14.84 -11.18
N ALA A 137 -4.36 -14.07 -10.10
CA ALA A 137 -5.51 -13.71 -9.29
C ALA A 137 -6.55 -12.87 -10.05
N ARG A 138 -6.09 -12.03 -10.97
CA ARG A 138 -6.99 -11.27 -11.86
C ARG A 138 -7.63 -12.15 -12.94
N ALA A 139 -6.88 -13.12 -13.45
CA ALA A 139 -7.36 -14.04 -14.49
C ALA A 139 -8.34 -15.09 -13.95
N TYR A 140 -8.20 -15.44 -12.67
CA TYR A 140 -9.05 -16.44 -11.99
C TYR A 140 -9.69 -15.84 -10.72
N PRO A 141 -10.72 -14.99 -10.84
CA PRO A 141 -11.36 -14.35 -9.70
C PRO A 141 -12.03 -15.34 -8.73
N GLU A 142 -12.37 -16.55 -9.21
CA GLU A 142 -12.93 -17.66 -8.43
C GLU A 142 -11.86 -18.56 -7.79
N ALA A 143 -10.56 -18.30 -8.01
CA ALA A 143 -9.49 -19.07 -7.39
C ALA A 143 -9.57 -19.02 -5.86
N THR A 144 -9.39 -20.15 -5.22
CA THR A 144 -9.33 -20.28 -3.77
C THR A 144 -7.87 -20.29 -3.27
N ARG A 145 -6.96 -20.82 -4.10
CA ARG A 145 -5.54 -20.89 -3.78
C ARG A 145 -4.66 -20.71 -5.02
N LEU A 146 -3.56 -20.03 -4.85
CA LEU A 146 -2.46 -19.93 -5.80
C LEU A 146 -1.22 -20.52 -5.16
N ARG A 147 -0.56 -21.43 -5.84
CA ARG A 147 0.70 -22.00 -5.37
C ARG A 147 1.79 -21.79 -6.43
N TYR A 148 2.97 -21.41 -5.98
CA TYR A 148 4.15 -21.30 -6.83
C TYR A 148 5.30 -22.13 -6.28
N THR A 149 6.07 -22.71 -7.19
CA THR A 149 7.27 -23.51 -6.91
C THR A 149 8.29 -23.24 -8.00
N PRO A 150 9.53 -23.69 -7.86
CA PRO A 150 10.49 -23.64 -8.96
C PRO A 150 10.04 -24.37 -10.23
N ALA A 151 9.12 -25.33 -10.11
CA ALA A 151 8.56 -26.07 -11.26
C ALA A 151 7.43 -25.32 -11.98
N GLY A 152 6.82 -24.31 -11.38
CA GLY A 152 5.73 -23.55 -11.99
C GLY A 152 4.64 -23.13 -11.01
N PHE A 153 3.47 -22.83 -11.58
CA PHE A 153 2.32 -22.24 -10.90
C PHE A 153 1.12 -23.18 -10.92
N TRP A 154 0.37 -23.15 -9.82
CA TRP A 154 -0.88 -23.88 -9.65
C TRP A 154 -1.99 -22.90 -9.30
N VAL A 155 -3.13 -23.05 -9.96
CA VAL A 155 -4.36 -22.32 -9.65
C VAL A 155 -5.42 -23.34 -9.24
N GLU A 156 -5.91 -23.23 -8.01
CA GLU A 156 -6.98 -24.06 -7.49
C GLU A 156 -8.27 -23.26 -7.49
N THR A 157 -9.30 -23.83 -8.10
CA THR A 157 -10.67 -23.29 -8.15
C THR A 157 -11.65 -24.32 -7.58
N PRO A 158 -12.90 -23.96 -7.25
CA PRO A 158 -13.89 -24.94 -6.82
C PRO A 158 -14.20 -26.02 -7.85
N GLN A 159 -13.88 -25.79 -9.13
CA GLN A 159 -14.18 -26.72 -10.24
C GLN A 159 -12.98 -27.59 -10.65
N GLY A 160 -11.77 -27.21 -10.29
CA GLY A 160 -10.57 -27.95 -10.65
C GLY A 160 -9.27 -27.23 -10.37
N VAL A 161 -8.19 -27.84 -10.81
CA VAL A 161 -6.82 -27.36 -10.61
C VAL A 161 -6.12 -27.25 -11.95
N ALA A 162 -5.46 -26.13 -12.21
CA ALA A 162 -4.61 -25.95 -13.36
C ALA A 162 -3.14 -25.76 -12.94
N PHE A 163 -2.24 -26.34 -13.71
CA PHE A 163 -0.78 -26.18 -13.57
C PHE A 163 -0.18 -25.70 -14.88
N ALA A 164 0.82 -24.83 -14.77
CA ALA A 164 1.74 -24.54 -15.86
C ALA A 164 3.13 -24.15 -15.32
N PRO A 165 4.20 -24.43 -16.08
CA PRO A 165 5.54 -23.94 -15.77
C PRO A 165 5.62 -22.42 -15.72
N GLU A 166 4.84 -21.74 -16.56
CA GLU A 166 4.80 -20.28 -16.68
C GLU A 166 3.39 -19.73 -16.39
N ALA A 167 3.30 -18.69 -15.59
CA ALA A 167 2.02 -18.05 -15.25
C ALA A 167 1.25 -17.55 -16.48
N GLN A 168 1.95 -17.11 -17.53
CA GLN A 168 1.33 -16.61 -18.76
C GLN A 168 0.50 -17.67 -19.49
N LEU A 169 0.86 -18.95 -19.41
CA LEU A 169 0.06 -20.05 -19.99
C LEU A 169 -1.28 -20.18 -19.27
N LEU A 170 -1.26 -20.08 -17.93
CA LEU A 170 -2.49 -20.09 -17.13
C LEU A 170 -3.37 -18.85 -17.43
N VAL A 171 -2.77 -17.67 -17.54
CA VAL A 171 -3.50 -16.43 -17.88
C VAL A 171 -4.17 -16.56 -19.26
N LYS A 172 -3.48 -17.13 -20.25
CA LYS A 172 -4.08 -17.41 -21.57
C LYS A 172 -5.20 -18.43 -21.49
N TYR A 173 -5.00 -19.49 -20.72
CA TYR A 173 -6.01 -20.54 -20.57
C TYR A 173 -7.28 -20.01 -19.88
N ALA A 174 -7.17 -19.08 -18.94
CA ALA A 174 -8.32 -18.44 -18.28
C ALA A 174 -9.29 -17.79 -19.27
N GLN A 175 -8.80 -17.32 -20.43
CA GLN A 175 -9.65 -16.77 -21.50
C GLN A 175 -10.54 -17.83 -22.18
N ALA A 176 -10.14 -19.11 -22.12
CA ALA A 176 -10.90 -20.22 -22.66
C ALA A 176 -11.90 -20.80 -21.64
N GLY A 177 -11.76 -20.48 -20.36
CA GLY A 177 -12.66 -20.93 -19.31
C GLY A 177 -11.96 -21.32 -18.01
N VAL A 178 -12.77 -21.76 -17.04
CA VAL A 178 -12.31 -22.22 -15.73
C VAL A 178 -11.84 -23.67 -15.85
N PRO A 179 -10.73 -24.06 -15.17
CA PRO A 179 -10.27 -25.45 -15.20
C PRO A 179 -11.31 -26.39 -14.57
N LYS A 180 -11.67 -27.42 -15.32
CA LYS A 180 -12.51 -28.52 -14.83
C LYS A 180 -11.63 -29.76 -14.66
N GLY A 181 -11.63 -30.36 -13.46
CA GLY A 181 -10.73 -31.46 -13.13
C GLY A 181 -9.27 -30.97 -12.98
N ARG A 182 -8.31 -31.79 -13.43
CA ARG A 182 -6.87 -31.45 -13.39
C ARG A 182 -6.37 -31.12 -14.78
N VAL A 183 -5.89 -29.90 -14.98
CA VAL A 183 -5.42 -29.38 -16.26
C VAL A 183 -3.92 -29.09 -16.15
N TYR A 184 -3.13 -29.64 -17.05
CA TYR A 184 -1.70 -29.39 -17.16
C TYR A 184 -1.42 -28.69 -18.49
N LEU A 185 -0.86 -27.48 -18.42
CA LEU A 185 -0.57 -26.66 -19.58
C LEU A 185 0.93 -26.63 -19.84
N TYR A 186 1.30 -26.90 -21.06
CA TYR A 186 2.66 -26.80 -21.55
C TYR A 186 2.71 -25.97 -22.82
N SER A 187 3.87 -25.45 -23.18
CA SER A 187 4.03 -24.66 -24.41
C SER A 187 3.64 -25.43 -25.69
N TRP A 188 3.67 -26.75 -25.64
CA TRP A 188 3.38 -27.65 -26.77
C TRP A 188 2.01 -28.33 -26.67
N GLY A 189 1.25 -28.20 -25.58
CA GLY A 189 -0.04 -28.85 -25.46
C GLY A 189 -0.71 -28.76 -24.10
N VAL A 190 -1.95 -29.26 -24.03
CA VAL A 190 -2.78 -29.32 -22.83
C VAL A 190 -3.11 -30.77 -22.52
N SER A 191 -2.91 -31.19 -21.28
CA SER A 191 -3.35 -32.48 -20.76
C SER A 191 -4.46 -32.26 -19.74
N VAL A 192 -5.56 -32.97 -19.89
CA VAL A 192 -6.71 -32.90 -18.97
C VAL A 192 -6.93 -34.29 -18.38
N SER A 193 -7.01 -34.35 -17.06
CA SER A 193 -7.36 -35.57 -16.33
C SER A 193 -8.65 -35.30 -15.52
N PRO A 194 -9.60 -36.21 -15.55
CA PRO A 194 -10.86 -36.08 -14.80
C PRO A 194 -10.63 -36.05 -13.28
#